data_0552871da89ae3838e513200929948f9
#
_entry.id   0552871da89ae3838e513200929948f9
#
_cell.length_a   1.000
_cell.length_b   1.000
_cell.length_c   1.000
_cell.angle_alpha   90.00
_cell.angle_beta   90.00
_cell.angle_gamma   90.00
#
_symmetry.space_group_name_H-M   'P 1'
#
loop_
_entity.id
_entity.type
_entity.pdbx_description
1 polymer ?
#
loop_
_entity_poly.entity_id
_entity_poly.type
_entity_poly.pdbx_seq_one_letter_code
_entity_poly.pdbx_strand_id
1 'polypeptide(L)'
;GRGEARVKIPQTGIVIIEDDVEIGANTTIDRATLGKTIIGHGAKIDNLVQIAHNVIIGEHSVVAAQAGIAGSTQLGKNVTLAGQVGVVNHVKIGDGAIIGPQSGVPRSVPAGAMLSGGIGAAPHQEWLKVMTLLPQLPKLWSAVRRLEKEMARLLKGGAKETERDAGR
;
A
#
# COMPACT_ATOMS: atom_id res chain seq x y z
N GLY A 1 24.54 -6.58 13.14
CA GLY A 1 25.23 -5.86 14.18
C GLY A 1 25.45 -4.40 13.79
N ARG A 2 25.34 -3.48 14.73
CA ARG A 2 25.71 -2.07 14.52
C ARG A 2 27.23 -2.00 14.58
N GLY A 3 27.89 -1.69 13.47
CA GLY A 3 29.33 -1.46 13.42
C GLY A 3 30.16 -2.41 12.57
N GLU A 4 29.58 -3.47 11.99
CA GLU A 4 30.29 -4.35 11.07
C GLU A 4 30.19 -3.86 9.62
N ALA A 5 31.28 -4.02 8.86
CA ALA A 5 31.31 -3.69 7.44
C ALA A 5 30.26 -4.53 6.69
N ARG A 6 29.43 -3.88 5.88
CA ARG A 6 28.45 -4.59 5.03
C ARG A 6 29.18 -5.35 3.93
N VAL A 7 29.07 -6.65 3.93
CA VAL A 7 29.62 -7.50 2.86
C VAL A 7 28.61 -7.55 1.70
N LYS A 8 29.09 -7.31 0.48
CA LYS A 8 28.25 -7.42 -0.71
C LYS A 8 27.91 -8.88 -0.98
N ILE A 9 26.62 -9.18 -1.14
CA ILE A 9 26.13 -10.47 -1.64
C ILE A 9 26.21 -10.45 -3.17
N PRO A 10 26.91 -11.40 -3.83
CA PRO A 10 26.94 -11.50 -5.29
C PRO A 10 25.53 -11.67 -5.86
N GLN A 11 25.21 -10.92 -6.92
CA GLN A 11 23.94 -11.01 -7.64
C GLN A 11 24.19 -11.82 -8.92
N THR A 12 23.79 -13.09 -8.95
CA THR A 12 24.11 -14.04 -10.04
C THR A 12 22.89 -14.41 -10.89
N GLY A 13 21.70 -13.97 -10.49
CA GLY A 13 20.48 -14.18 -11.26
C GLY A 13 20.42 -13.32 -12.53
N ILE A 14 19.32 -13.45 -13.25
CA ILE A 14 19.09 -12.79 -14.53
C ILE A 14 17.79 -11.98 -14.52
N VAL A 15 17.62 -11.14 -15.54
CA VAL A 15 16.35 -10.50 -15.90
C VAL A 15 15.79 -11.21 -17.13
N ILE A 16 14.51 -11.51 -17.13
CA ILE A 16 13.74 -11.97 -18.29
C ILE A 16 12.69 -10.93 -18.61
N ILE A 17 12.68 -10.45 -19.85
CA ILE A 17 11.65 -9.60 -20.41
C ILE A 17 10.99 -10.40 -21.52
N GLU A 18 9.69 -10.66 -21.37
CA GLU A 18 8.93 -11.43 -22.33
C GLU A 18 8.46 -10.58 -23.52
N ASP A 19 7.73 -11.19 -24.45
CA ASP A 19 7.28 -10.53 -25.68
C ASP A 19 6.31 -9.39 -25.41
N ASP A 20 6.25 -8.41 -26.30
CA ASP A 20 5.33 -7.26 -26.29
C ASP A 20 5.42 -6.36 -25.04
N VAL A 21 6.51 -6.45 -24.28
CA VAL A 21 6.77 -5.58 -23.13
C VAL A 21 7.25 -4.20 -23.62
N GLU A 22 6.71 -3.15 -23.04
CA GLU A 22 7.20 -1.78 -23.21
C GLU A 22 7.80 -1.28 -21.91
N ILE A 23 8.97 -0.62 -22.01
CA ILE A 23 9.68 -0.08 -20.85
C ILE A 23 10.06 1.38 -21.16
N GLY A 24 9.57 2.27 -20.30
CA GLY A 24 9.78 3.71 -20.43
C GLY A 24 11.20 4.15 -20.03
N ALA A 25 11.48 5.39 -20.36
CA ALA A 25 12.79 5.99 -20.15
C ALA A 25 13.19 6.03 -18.67
N ASN A 26 14.48 5.78 -18.39
CA ASN A 26 15.04 5.77 -17.04
C ASN A 26 14.38 4.78 -16.06
N THR A 27 13.67 3.78 -16.55
CA THR A 27 13.22 2.66 -15.73
C THR A 27 14.38 1.72 -15.46
N THR A 28 14.52 1.29 -14.23
CA THR A 28 15.59 0.41 -13.77
C THR A 28 15.04 -0.93 -13.32
N ILE A 29 15.68 -2.01 -13.77
CA ILE A 29 15.29 -3.39 -13.45
C ILE A 29 16.51 -4.13 -12.92
N ASP A 30 16.47 -4.49 -11.63
CA ASP A 30 17.56 -5.22 -11.00
C ASP A 30 17.51 -6.70 -11.38
N ARG A 31 18.70 -7.28 -11.64
CA ARG A 31 18.80 -8.72 -11.75
C ARG A 31 18.45 -9.40 -10.42
N ALA A 32 17.96 -10.62 -10.48
CA ALA A 32 17.74 -11.40 -9.29
C ALA A 32 19.04 -11.68 -8.52
N THR A 33 18.96 -11.81 -7.21
CA THR A 33 20.07 -12.31 -6.39
C THR A 33 20.44 -13.72 -6.82
N LEU A 34 19.45 -14.60 -6.86
CA LEU A 34 19.47 -15.94 -7.45
C LEU A 34 18.16 -16.13 -8.23
N GLY A 35 18.20 -16.87 -9.33
CA GLY A 35 17.02 -17.10 -10.17
C GLY A 35 16.73 -15.94 -11.12
N LYS A 36 15.51 -15.40 -11.10
CA LYS A 36 15.01 -14.52 -12.16
C LYS A 36 14.21 -13.35 -11.60
N THR A 37 14.40 -12.16 -12.17
CA THR A 37 13.42 -11.06 -12.20
C THR A 37 12.68 -11.17 -13.52
N ILE A 38 11.36 -11.13 -13.53
CA ILE A 38 10.54 -11.44 -14.73
C ILE A 38 9.56 -10.30 -14.99
N ILE A 39 9.56 -9.82 -16.23
CA ILE A 39 8.54 -8.92 -16.75
C ILE A 39 7.71 -9.71 -17.77
N GLY A 40 6.47 -10.01 -17.41
CA GLY A 40 5.58 -10.88 -18.17
C GLY A 40 5.08 -10.25 -19.46
N HIS A 41 4.62 -11.10 -20.37
CA HIS A 41 4.15 -10.74 -21.70
C HIS A 41 3.16 -9.56 -21.69
N GLY A 42 3.36 -8.62 -22.60
CA GLY A 42 2.46 -7.49 -22.80
C GLY A 42 2.45 -6.45 -21.68
N ALA A 43 3.31 -6.58 -20.65
CA ALA A 43 3.38 -5.60 -19.57
C ALA A 43 3.83 -4.24 -20.10
N LYS A 44 3.27 -3.17 -19.52
CA LYS A 44 3.58 -1.78 -19.88
C LYS A 44 4.16 -1.08 -18.65
N ILE A 45 5.42 -0.75 -18.71
CA ILE A 45 6.18 -0.09 -17.63
C ILE A 45 6.51 1.32 -18.09
N ASP A 46 6.04 2.31 -17.37
CA ASP A 46 6.25 3.72 -17.68
C ASP A 46 7.65 4.20 -17.24
N ASN A 47 7.89 5.48 -17.36
CA ASN A 47 9.18 6.12 -17.08
C ASN A 47 9.51 6.13 -15.59
N LEU A 48 10.81 6.10 -15.25
CA LEU A 48 11.31 6.26 -13.89
C LEU A 48 10.77 5.21 -12.88
N VAL A 49 10.41 4.03 -13.33
CA VAL A 49 9.98 2.94 -12.47
C VAL A 49 11.20 2.19 -11.94
N GLN A 50 11.18 1.83 -10.65
CA GLN A 50 12.18 0.94 -10.04
C GLN A 50 11.59 -0.44 -9.82
N ILE A 51 12.18 -1.45 -10.44
CA ILE A 51 11.85 -2.87 -10.25
C ILE A 51 13.04 -3.56 -9.60
N ALA A 52 12.89 -3.95 -8.34
CA ALA A 52 13.96 -4.56 -7.58
C ALA A 52 14.16 -6.05 -7.92
N HIS A 53 15.20 -6.66 -7.33
CA HIS A 53 15.60 -8.04 -7.57
C HIS A 53 14.48 -9.05 -7.28
N ASN A 54 14.39 -10.10 -8.07
CA ASN A 54 13.42 -11.20 -7.88
C ASN A 54 11.93 -10.78 -7.96
N VAL A 55 11.64 -9.61 -8.49
CA VAL A 55 10.27 -9.19 -8.76
C VAL A 55 9.72 -9.97 -9.95
N ILE A 56 8.45 -10.34 -9.89
CA ILE A 56 7.69 -10.91 -10.99
C ILE A 56 6.54 -9.97 -11.30
N ILE A 57 6.46 -9.49 -12.53
CA ILE A 57 5.33 -8.72 -13.06
C ILE A 57 4.56 -9.64 -14.00
N GLY A 58 3.29 -9.91 -13.69
CA GLY A 58 2.42 -10.76 -14.50
C GLY A 58 2.00 -10.11 -15.81
N GLU A 59 1.49 -10.94 -16.73
CA GLU A 59 1.08 -10.56 -18.08
C GLU A 59 0.11 -9.36 -18.07
N HIS A 60 0.26 -8.48 -19.07
CA HIS A 60 -0.62 -7.32 -19.32
C HIS A 60 -0.76 -6.35 -18.14
N SER A 61 0.15 -6.41 -17.17
CA SER A 61 0.15 -5.47 -16.05
C SER A 61 0.70 -4.12 -16.48
N VAL A 62 0.18 -3.06 -15.87
CA VAL A 62 0.56 -1.67 -16.14
C VAL A 62 1.17 -1.07 -14.89
N VAL A 63 2.35 -0.49 -15.01
CA VAL A 63 3.06 0.21 -13.93
C VAL A 63 3.34 1.63 -14.38
N ALA A 64 2.62 2.59 -13.81
CA ALA A 64 2.76 3.99 -14.15
C ALA A 64 4.02 4.62 -13.54
N ALA A 65 4.34 5.80 -14.03
CA ALA A 65 5.60 6.48 -13.75
C ALA A 65 5.92 6.66 -12.26
N GLN A 66 7.21 6.59 -11.95
CA GLN A 66 7.76 6.76 -10.61
C GLN A 66 7.28 5.72 -9.58
N ALA A 67 6.67 4.61 -9.99
CA ALA A 67 6.37 3.53 -9.07
C ALA A 67 7.65 2.79 -8.65
N GLY A 68 7.67 2.30 -7.42
CA GLY A 68 8.77 1.51 -6.86
C GLY A 68 8.28 0.17 -6.34
N ILE A 69 8.87 -0.93 -6.83
CA ILE A 69 8.51 -2.29 -6.44
C ILE A 69 9.72 -2.93 -5.77
N ALA A 70 9.60 -3.19 -4.47
CA ALA A 70 10.67 -3.78 -3.69
C ALA A 70 10.85 -5.28 -3.95
N GLY A 71 12.01 -5.81 -3.57
CA GLY A 71 12.48 -7.15 -3.94
C GLY A 71 11.54 -8.29 -3.56
N SER A 72 11.54 -9.32 -4.39
CA SER A 72 10.75 -10.55 -4.21
C SER A 72 9.22 -10.36 -4.19
N THR A 73 8.75 -9.23 -4.67
CA THR A 73 7.31 -8.94 -4.84
C THR A 73 6.79 -9.59 -6.11
N GLN A 74 5.57 -10.07 -6.08
CA GLN A 74 4.89 -10.72 -7.20
C GLN A 74 3.60 -9.96 -7.54
N LEU A 75 3.51 -9.43 -8.75
CA LEU A 75 2.28 -8.92 -9.34
C LEU A 75 1.65 -10.01 -10.19
N GLY A 76 0.36 -10.23 -10.02
CA GLY A 76 -0.43 -11.08 -10.90
C GLY A 76 -0.64 -10.48 -12.28
N LYS A 77 -1.54 -11.08 -13.06
CA LYS A 77 -1.91 -10.59 -14.40
C LYS A 77 -2.85 -9.39 -14.32
N ASN A 78 -2.78 -8.50 -15.32
CA ASN A 78 -3.66 -7.34 -15.43
C ASN A 78 -3.69 -6.43 -14.18
N VAL A 79 -2.59 -6.38 -13.43
CA VAL A 79 -2.46 -5.47 -12.29
C VAL A 79 -2.17 -4.06 -12.78
N THR A 80 -2.79 -3.07 -12.16
CA THR A 80 -2.50 -1.65 -12.42
C THR A 80 -1.90 -1.00 -11.19
N LEU A 81 -0.67 -0.53 -11.28
CA LEU A 81 -0.05 0.36 -10.31
C LEU A 81 -0.06 1.77 -10.88
N ALA A 82 -0.79 2.68 -10.27
CA ALA A 82 -0.80 4.09 -10.67
C ALA A 82 0.49 4.82 -10.29
N GLY A 83 0.61 6.07 -10.69
CA GLY A 83 1.85 6.84 -10.50
C GLY A 83 2.29 6.96 -9.03
N GLN A 84 3.59 6.87 -8.79
CA GLN A 84 4.21 7.02 -7.48
C GLN A 84 3.77 5.97 -6.43
N VAL A 85 3.29 4.82 -6.86
CA VAL A 85 2.98 3.71 -5.95
C VAL A 85 4.27 3.10 -5.40
N GLY A 86 4.31 2.89 -4.08
CA GLY A 86 5.41 2.18 -3.42
C GLY A 86 4.93 0.82 -2.90
N VAL A 87 5.58 -0.27 -3.31
CA VAL A 87 5.24 -1.63 -2.88
C VAL A 87 6.38 -2.19 -2.02
N VAL A 88 6.06 -2.66 -0.82
CA VAL A 88 7.05 -3.30 0.05
C VAL A 88 7.47 -4.66 -0.48
N ASN A 89 8.58 -5.19 0.04
CA ASN A 89 9.13 -6.48 -0.37
C ASN A 89 8.26 -7.68 0.06
N HIS A 90 8.44 -8.81 -0.65
CA HIS A 90 7.83 -10.10 -0.31
C HIS A 90 6.30 -10.12 -0.23
N VAL A 91 5.61 -9.25 -0.94
CA VAL A 91 4.14 -9.24 -1.03
C VAL A 91 3.65 -9.79 -2.38
N LYS A 92 2.39 -10.22 -2.41
CA LYS A 92 1.70 -10.62 -3.62
C LYS A 92 0.55 -9.66 -3.89
N ILE A 93 0.47 -9.16 -5.11
CA ILE A 93 -0.67 -8.38 -5.61
C ILE A 93 -1.42 -9.27 -6.59
N GLY A 94 -2.66 -9.61 -6.24
CA GLY A 94 -3.47 -10.56 -7.01
C GLY A 94 -3.90 -10.01 -8.38
N ASP A 95 -4.32 -10.91 -9.25
CA ASP A 95 -4.73 -10.60 -10.63
C ASP A 95 -5.80 -9.51 -10.67
N GLY A 96 -5.70 -8.59 -11.60
CA GLY A 96 -6.66 -7.52 -11.81
C GLY A 96 -6.74 -6.47 -10.69
N ALA A 97 -5.86 -6.50 -9.71
CA ALA A 97 -5.85 -5.50 -8.65
C ALA A 97 -5.42 -4.13 -9.20
N ILE A 98 -6.02 -3.08 -8.66
CA ILE A 98 -5.74 -1.68 -9.01
C ILE A 98 -5.26 -0.92 -7.78
N ILE A 99 -4.09 -0.32 -7.86
CA ILE A 99 -3.53 0.51 -6.80
C ILE A 99 -3.51 1.97 -7.26
N GLY A 100 -4.26 2.81 -6.57
CA GLY A 100 -4.36 4.24 -6.86
C GLY A 100 -3.05 5.01 -6.62
N PRO A 101 -2.93 6.22 -7.16
CA PRO A 101 -1.67 6.98 -7.15
C PRO A 101 -1.20 7.32 -5.73
N GLN A 102 0.12 7.46 -5.58
CA GLN A 102 0.79 7.80 -4.31
C GLN A 102 0.46 6.86 -3.14
N SER A 103 0.04 5.63 -3.44
CA SER A 103 -0.31 4.63 -2.42
C SER A 103 0.91 3.85 -1.98
N GLY A 104 1.05 3.65 -0.67
CA GLY A 104 1.95 2.66 -0.09
C GLY A 104 1.23 1.33 0.09
N VAL A 105 1.81 0.24 -0.43
CA VAL A 105 1.26 -1.12 -0.30
C VAL A 105 2.09 -1.89 0.73
N PRO A 106 1.63 -1.98 2.00
CA PRO A 106 2.42 -2.57 3.08
C PRO A 106 2.20 -4.09 3.27
N ARG A 107 1.31 -4.71 2.50
CA ARG A 107 0.95 -6.14 2.61
C ARG A 107 0.33 -6.64 1.31
N SER A 108 0.19 -7.96 1.18
CA SER A 108 -0.43 -8.59 0.02
C SER A 108 -1.86 -8.10 -0.23
N VAL A 109 -2.24 -8.03 -1.51
CA VAL A 109 -3.51 -7.49 -2.00
C VAL A 109 -4.27 -8.61 -2.72
N PRO A 110 -5.55 -8.85 -2.39
CA PRO A 110 -6.37 -9.84 -3.09
C PRO A 110 -6.57 -9.51 -4.56
N ALA A 111 -6.88 -10.53 -5.37
CA ALA A 111 -7.26 -10.34 -6.77
C ALA A 111 -8.50 -9.44 -6.90
N GLY A 112 -8.52 -8.59 -7.92
CA GLY A 112 -9.59 -7.66 -8.23
C GLY A 112 -9.80 -6.53 -7.22
N ALA A 113 -8.98 -6.44 -6.16
CA ALA A 113 -9.12 -5.38 -5.17
C ALA A 113 -8.67 -4.03 -5.73
N MET A 114 -9.39 -2.98 -5.36
CA MET A 114 -9.02 -1.60 -5.65
C MET A 114 -8.60 -0.90 -4.34
N LEU A 115 -7.37 -0.44 -4.28
CA LEU A 115 -6.82 0.26 -3.12
C LEU A 115 -6.46 1.69 -3.49
N SER A 116 -6.71 2.59 -2.56
CA SER A 116 -6.27 3.99 -2.66
C SER A 116 -5.57 4.39 -1.38
N GLY A 117 -4.50 5.14 -1.50
CA GLY A 117 -3.72 5.66 -0.38
C GLY A 117 -3.24 7.07 -0.71
N GLY A 118 -2.54 7.63 0.26
CA GLY A 118 -2.10 9.02 0.16
C GLY A 118 -3.19 10.01 0.59
N ILE A 119 -2.77 11.22 0.89
CA ILE A 119 -3.67 12.32 1.20
C ILE A 119 -3.75 13.18 -0.04
N GLY A 120 -4.94 13.29 -0.63
CA GLY A 120 -5.17 14.14 -1.79
C GLY A 120 -4.81 15.60 -1.53
N ALA A 121 -4.46 16.31 -2.59
CA ALA A 121 -4.24 17.75 -2.49
C ALA A 121 -5.51 18.47 -2.03
N ALA A 122 -5.37 19.39 -1.10
CA ALA A 122 -6.44 20.22 -0.56
C ALA A 122 -5.97 21.68 -0.47
N PRO A 123 -6.87 22.67 -0.34
CA PRO A 123 -6.48 24.03 -0.05
C PRO A 123 -5.54 24.07 1.16
N HIS A 124 -4.45 24.83 1.08
CA HIS A 124 -3.35 24.81 2.05
C HIS A 124 -3.81 24.92 3.52
N GLN A 125 -4.75 25.82 3.79
CA GLN A 125 -5.28 26.02 5.14
C GLN A 125 -6.06 24.79 5.66
N GLU A 126 -6.76 24.09 4.80
CA GLU A 126 -7.46 22.85 5.16
C GLU A 126 -6.48 21.71 5.38
N TRP A 127 -5.48 21.59 4.50
CA TRP A 127 -4.40 20.61 4.63
C TRP A 127 -3.68 20.76 5.97
N LEU A 128 -3.31 21.99 6.38
CA LEU A 128 -2.68 22.25 7.68
C LEU A 128 -3.55 21.76 8.86
N LYS A 129 -4.86 22.00 8.81
CA LYS A 129 -5.79 21.54 9.86
C LYS A 129 -5.81 20.01 9.93
N VAL A 130 -5.90 19.33 8.78
CA VAL A 130 -5.90 17.87 8.72
C VAL A 130 -4.59 17.29 9.28
N MET A 131 -3.43 17.83 8.85
CA MET A 131 -2.12 17.39 9.32
C MET A 131 -1.94 17.59 10.83
N THR A 132 -2.47 18.65 11.40
CA THR A 132 -2.44 18.90 12.85
C THR A 132 -3.32 17.91 13.63
N LEU A 133 -4.43 17.46 13.04
CA LEU A 133 -5.36 16.53 13.68
C LEU A 133 -4.92 15.08 13.60
N LEU A 134 -4.24 14.65 12.53
CA LEU A 134 -3.84 13.25 12.32
C LEU A 134 -3.12 12.64 13.54
N PRO A 135 -2.11 13.28 14.16
CA PRO A 135 -1.45 12.72 15.34
C PRO A 135 -2.35 12.62 16.58
N GLN A 136 -3.48 13.34 16.58
CA GLN A 136 -4.42 13.38 17.71
C GLN A 136 -5.54 12.35 17.57
N LEU A 137 -5.73 11.73 16.39
CA LEU A 137 -6.80 10.74 16.15
C LEU A 137 -6.87 9.63 17.20
N PRO A 138 -5.75 9.01 17.66
CA PRO A 138 -5.84 7.98 18.71
C PRO A 138 -6.41 8.48 20.03
N LYS A 139 -6.10 9.75 20.40
CA LYS A 139 -6.63 10.38 21.63
C LYS A 139 -8.11 10.70 21.47
N LEU A 140 -8.50 11.26 20.32
CA LEU A 140 -9.91 11.54 19.99
C LEU A 140 -10.73 10.26 20.00
N TRP A 141 -10.26 9.19 19.38
CA TRP A 141 -10.91 7.90 19.39
C TRP A 141 -11.15 7.36 20.80
N SER A 142 -10.12 7.46 21.65
CA SER A 142 -10.24 7.03 23.06
C SER A 142 -11.24 7.88 23.85
N ALA A 143 -11.31 9.19 23.57
CA ALA A 143 -12.30 10.09 24.20
C ALA A 143 -13.74 9.76 23.76
N VAL A 144 -13.95 9.53 22.45
CA VAL A 144 -15.25 9.13 21.91
C VAL A 144 -15.73 7.81 22.57
N ARG A 145 -14.89 6.79 22.60
CA ARG A 145 -15.20 5.51 23.26
C ARG A 145 -15.56 5.65 24.73
N ARG A 146 -14.93 6.58 25.44
CA ARG A 146 -15.27 6.87 26.83
C ARG A 146 -16.64 7.52 26.95
N LEU A 147 -16.92 8.52 26.11
CA LEU A 147 -18.22 9.21 26.08
C LEU A 147 -19.35 8.24 25.72
N GLU A 148 -19.18 7.34 24.76
CA GLU A 148 -20.14 6.31 24.41
C GLU A 148 -20.49 5.42 25.62
N LYS A 149 -19.46 5.02 26.40
CA LYS A 149 -19.70 4.21 27.62
C LYS A 149 -20.43 4.99 28.69
N GLU A 150 -20.12 6.26 28.90
CA GLU A 150 -20.80 7.11 29.89
C GLU A 150 -22.26 7.37 29.49
N MET A 151 -22.52 7.66 28.22
CA MET A 151 -23.91 7.79 27.71
C MET A 151 -24.70 6.51 27.89
N ALA A 152 -24.15 5.35 27.57
CA ALA A 152 -24.80 4.07 27.76
C ALA A 152 -25.12 3.79 29.24
N ARG A 153 -24.28 4.27 30.16
CA ARG A 153 -24.50 4.17 31.62
C ARG A 153 -25.63 5.06 32.10
N LEU A 154 -25.67 6.31 31.62
CA LEU A 154 -26.71 7.26 31.97
C LEU A 154 -28.09 6.81 31.45
N LEU A 155 -28.17 6.33 30.22
CA LEU A 155 -29.42 5.81 29.64
C LEU A 155 -29.96 4.60 30.43
N LYS A 156 -29.07 3.69 30.87
CA LYS A 156 -29.48 2.55 31.71
C LYS A 156 -29.87 2.96 33.14
N GLY A 157 -29.28 4.03 33.66
CA GLY A 157 -29.63 4.58 34.99
C GLY A 157 -30.99 5.28 34.97
N GLY A 158 -31.26 6.10 33.95
CA GLY A 158 -32.55 6.78 33.81
C GLY A 158 -33.75 5.85 33.58
N ALA A 159 -33.54 4.73 32.87
CA ALA A 159 -34.60 3.72 32.70
C ALA A 159 -34.99 3.04 34.00
N LYS A 160 -34.05 2.86 34.93
CA LYS A 160 -34.34 2.26 36.25
C LYS A 160 -35.04 3.22 37.22
N GLU A 161 -34.84 4.53 37.10
CA GLU A 161 -35.54 5.52 37.90
C GLU A 161 -36.99 5.68 37.44
N THR A 162 -37.25 5.70 36.13
CA THR A 162 -38.62 5.77 35.58
C THR A 162 -39.46 4.53 35.92
N GLU A 163 -38.88 3.33 35.98
CA GLU A 163 -39.57 2.12 36.43
C GLU A 163 -39.88 2.12 37.95
N ARG A 164 -39.07 2.77 38.77
CA ARG A 164 -39.32 2.91 40.21
C ARG A 164 -40.40 3.91 40.54
N ASP A 165 -40.53 4.98 39.77
CA ASP A 165 -41.57 6.01 39.99
C ASP A 165 -42.95 5.57 39.45
N ALA A 166 -43.00 4.71 38.44
CA ALA A 166 -44.23 4.18 37.88
C ALA A 166 -44.84 3.04 38.70
N GLY A 167 -44.13 2.52 39.71
CA GLY A 167 -44.59 1.45 40.61
C GLY A 167 -45.02 1.92 42.01
N ARG A 168 -45.16 3.25 42.19
CA ARG A 168 -45.70 3.87 43.41
C ARG A 168 -47.05 4.51 43.11
#